data_dca51c9aff63ef8061d78b3f7f4b57e4
#
_entry.id   dca51c9aff63ef8061d78b3f7f4b57e4
#
_cell.length_a   1.000
_cell.length_b   1.000
_cell.length_c   1.000
_cell.angle_alpha   90.00
_cell.angle_beta   90.00
_cell.angle_gamma   90.00
#
_symmetry.space_group_name_H-M   'P 1'
#
loop_
_entity.id
_entity.type
_entity.pdbx_description
1 polymer ?
#
loop_
_entity_poly.entity_id
_entity_poly.type
_entity_poly.pdbx_seq_one_letter_code
_entity_poly.pdbx_strand_id
1 'polypeptide(L)'
;MEQHAKFDALTQVPNRREFQARAEQEWHRLMHEGGGYCALLLLDIDFFKAYNDTYGHLGGDACLKRVASVLRSNARGYEDFIARYGGEEFVLLLPGATLESAREICERLREAVIAEQIEHTGSSIERGHVPVSIGGTSAPATTGKTPGDLIRVADECLYKAKASGRNAVITQ
;
A
#
# COMPACT_ATOMS: atom_id res chain seq x y z
N MET A 1 -3.53 31.80 -4.14
CA MET A 1 -2.80 30.52 -3.92
C MET A 1 -3.80 29.38 -3.95
N GLU A 2 -3.69 28.51 -4.92
CA GLU A 2 -4.49 27.30 -4.94
C GLU A 2 -3.98 26.36 -3.84
N GLN A 3 -4.80 26.12 -2.82
CA GLN A 3 -4.53 25.05 -1.86
C GLN A 3 -4.84 23.73 -2.56
N HIS A 4 -3.81 23.03 -2.98
CA HIS A 4 -3.99 21.69 -3.54
C HIS A 4 -4.53 20.73 -2.46
N ALA A 5 -5.56 19.97 -2.81
CA ALA A 5 -6.12 18.95 -1.93
C ALA A 5 -5.01 17.94 -1.53
N LYS A 6 -4.97 17.57 -0.26
CA LYS A 6 -3.99 16.61 0.28
C LYS A 6 -4.55 15.20 0.40
N PHE A 7 -5.87 15.08 0.44
CA PHE A 7 -6.56 13.82 0.69
C PHE A 7 -7.30 13.33 -0.54
N ASP A 8 -7.37 12.03 -0.69
CA ASP A 8 -8.23 11.38 -1.67
C ASP A 8 -9.70 11.57 -1.26
N ALA A 9 -10.52 12.11 -2.16
CA ALA A 9 -11.90 12.44 -1.86
C ALA A 9 -12.76 11.24 -1.45
N LEU A 10 -12.48 10.06 -2.02
CA LEU A 10 -13.25 8.85 -1.76
C LEU A 10 -12.87 8.18 -0.43
N THR A 11 -11.60 7.91 -0.24
CA THR A 11 -11.10 7.10 0.88
C THR A 11 -10.66 7.92 2.08
N GLN A 12 -10.50 9.23 1.92
CA GLN A 12 -10.03 10.17 2.95
C GLN A 12 -8.61 9.89 3.48
N VAL A 13 -7.89 8.98 2.86
CA VAL A 13 -6.44 8.87 3.08
C VAL A 13 -5.72 9.92 2.24
N PRO A 14 -4.46 10.27 2.58
CA PRO A 14 -3.66 11.13 1.72
C PRO A 14 -3.64 10.65 0.26
N ASN A 15 -3.53 11.59 -0.66
CA ASN A 15 -3.44 11.27 -2.07
C ASN A 15 -1.97 11.05 -2.51
N ARG A 16 -1.78 10.66 -3.75
CA ARG A 16 -0.45 10.40 -4.32
C ARG A 16 0.50 11.60 -4.22
N ARG A 17 0.00 12.80 -4.43
CA ARG A 17 0.81 14.04 -4.33
C ARG A 17 1.33 14.23 -2.92
N GLU A 18 0.47 14.09 -1.92
CA GLU A 18 0.86 14.21 -0.51
C GLU A 18 1.84 13.10 -0.12
N PHE A 19 1.67 11.89 -0.65
CA PHE A 19 2.63 10.81 -0.47
C PHE A 19 4.01 11.20 -1.00
N GLN A 20 4.10 11.74 -2.21
CA GLN A 20 5.37 12.13 -2.81
C GLN A 20 6.09 13.19 -1.97
N ALA A 21 5.37 14.21 -1.52
CA ALA A 21 5.91 15.24 -0.65
C ALA A 21 6.40 14.67 0.70
N ARG A 22 5.61 13.79 1.31
CA ARG A 22 5.96 13.15 2.59
C ARG A 22 7.15 12.21 2.46
N ALA A 23 7.22 11.45 1.39
CA ALA A 23 8.32 10.51 1.14
C ALA A 23 9.65 11.25 1.00
N GLU A 24 9.70 12.35 0.26
CA GLU A 24 10.87 13.23 0.15
C GLU A 24 11.29 13.78 1.51
N GLN A 25 10.34 14.29 2.28
CA GLN A 25 10.58 14.87 3.60
C GLN A 25 11.15 13.85 4.58
N GLU A 26 10.55 12.66 4.66
CA GLU A 26 11.01 11.59 5.55
C GLU A 26 12.37 11.02 5.12
N TRP A 27 12.61 10.91 3.81
CA TRP A 27 13.90 10.48 3.29
C TRP A 27 15.02 11.43 3.69
N HIS A 28 14.81 12.73 3.51
CA HIS A 28 15.77 13.76 3.94
C HIS A 28 15.99 13.73 5.46
N ARG A 29 14.93 13.59 6.24
CA ARG A 29 15.04 13.46 7.69
C ARG A 29 15.92 12.28 8.10
N LEU A 30 15.68 11.10 7.53
CA LEU A 30 16.47 9.89 7.83
C LEU A 30 17.92 10.04 7.41
N MET A 31 18.19 10.67 6.28
CA MET A 31 19.56 10.95 5.83
C MET A 31 20.30 11.84 6.83
N HIS A 32 19.68 12.90 7.32
CA HIS A 32 20.25 13.81 8.31
C HIS A 32 20.46 13.15 9.68
N GLU A 33 19.66 12.18 10.03
CA GLU A 33 19.76 11.41 11.27
C GLU A 33 20.74 10.23 11.20
N GLY A 34 21.53 10.14 10.15
CA GLY A 34 22.56 9.11 10.01
C GLY A 34 22.21 7.90 9.15
N GLY A 35 21.15 7.98 8.36
CA GLY A 35 20.83 6.97 7.35
C GLY A 35 20.01 5.79 7.84
N GLY A 36 18.99 6.02 8.63
CA GLY A 36 18.05 4.98 9.09
C GLY A 36 17.32 4.28 7.94
N TYR A 37 16.82 3.08 8.19
CA TYR A 37 16.04 2.33 7.21
C TYR A 37 14.70 3.00 6.91
N CYS A 38 14.24 2.83 5.67
CA CYS A 38 12.90 3.20 5.27
C CYS A 38 12.34 2.09 4.38
N ALA A 39 11.16 1.59 4.73
CA ALA A 39 10.46 0.64 3.90
C ALA A 39 9.34 1.32 3.11
N LEU A 40 9.00 0.73 1.98
CA LEU A 40 7.90 1.17 1.14
C LEU A 40 7.14 -0.06 0.64
N LEU A 41 5.81 0.00 0.76
CA LEU A 41 4.91 -1.06 0.34
C LEU A 41 3.98 -0.52 -0.75
N LEU A 42 3.76 -1.30 -1.80
CA LEU A 42 2.68 -1.10 -2.77
C LEU A 42 1.68 -2.22 -2.63
N LEU A 43 0.41 -1.86 -2.51
CA LEU A 43 -0.70 -2.78 -2.33
C LEU A 43 -1.72 -2.55 -3.44
N ASP A 44 -2.22 -3.64 -4.01
CA ASP A 44 -3.24 -3.62 -5.05
C ASP A 44 -4.36 -4.58 -4.68
N ILE A 45 -5.61 -4.15 -4.82
CA ILE A 45 -6.78 -5.01 -4.59
C ILE A 45 -6.90 -5.98 -5.77
N ASP A 46 -6.80 -7.27 -5.49
CA ASP A 46 -6.87 -8.30 -6.51
C ASP A 46 -8.28 -8.40 -7.09
N PHE A 47 -8.35 -8.62 -8.40
CA PHE A 47 -9.61 -8.77 -9.13
C PHE A 47 -10.60 -7.60 -9.00
N PHE A 48 -10.08 -6.38 -8.82
CA PHE A 48 -10.93 -5.22 -8.58
C PHE A 48 -11.83 -4.88 -9.78
N LYS A 49 -11.34 -5.08 -11.00
CA LYS A 49 -12.17 -4.91 -12.20
C LYS A 49 -13.36 -5.87 -12.18
N ALA A 50 -13.13 -7.15 -11.87
CA ALA A 50 -14.18 -8.14 -11.74
C ALA A 50 -15.15 -7.79 -10.61
N TYR A 51 -14.66 -7.21 -9.52
CA TYR A 51 -15.48 -6.71 -8.43
C TYR A 51 -16.44 -5.63 -8.92
N ASN A 52 -15.93 -4.62 -9.63
CA ASN A 52 -16.76 -3.56 -10.21
C ASN A 52 -17.77 -4.11 -11.22
N ASP A 53 -17.37 -5.07 -12.05
CA ASP A 53 -18.27 -5.71 -13.01
C ASP A 53 -19.43 -6.45 -12.30
N THR A 54 -19.19 -7.02 -11.13
CA THR A 54 -20.18 -7.75 -10.34
C THR A 54 -21.06 -6.83 -9.49
N TYR A 55 -20.46 -5.86 -8.78
CA TYR A 55 -21.15 -5.04 -7.77
C TYR A 55 -21.38 -3.59 -8.19
N GLY A 56 -20.90 -3.19 -9.37
CA GLY A 56 -20.99 -1.83 -9.86
C GLY A 56 -19.95 -0.89 -9.24
N HIS A 57 -19.86 0.32 -9.78
CA HIS A 57 -18.89 1.31 -9.31
C HIS A 57 -19.13 1.78 -7.87
N LEU A 58 -20.37 1.89 -7.43
CA LEU A 58 -20.71 2.22 -6.03
C LEU A 58 -20.23 1.12 -5.07
N GLY A 59 -20.38 -0.15 -5.48
CA GLY A 59 -19.83 -1.28 -4.74
C GLY A 59 -18.30 -1.24 -4.66
N GLY A 60 -17.65 -0.94 -5.78
CA GLY A 60 -16.20 -0.76 -5.83
C GLY A 60 -15.71 0.38 -4.94
N ASP A 61 -16.42 1.50 -4.92
CA ASP A 61 -16.12 2.63 -4.04
C ASP A 61 -16.23 2.23 -2.55
N ALA A 62 -17.26 1.50 -2.19
CA ALA A 62 -17.44 0.97 -0.84
C ALA A 62 -16.30 0.00 -0.45
N CYS A 63 -15.88 -0.86 -1.37
CA CYS A 63 -14.74 -1.75 -1.19
C CYS A 63 -13.44 -0.97 -0.92
N LEU A 64 -13.16 0.05 -1.72
CA LEU A 64 -11.98 0.91 -1.55
C LEU A 64 -11.96 1.58 -0.18
N LYS A 65 -13.10 2.10 0.28
CA LYS A 65 -13.23 2.72 1.61
C LYS A 65 -12.95 1.72 2.73
N ARG A 66 -13.49 0.51 2.61
CA ARG A 66 -13.27 -0.55 3.62
C ARG A 66 -11.81 -0.97 3.66
N VAL A 67 -11.17 -1.19 2.52
CA VAL A 67 -9.74 -1.54 2.45
C VAL A 67 -8.90 -0.42 3.06
N ALA A 68 -9.15 0.84 2.70
CA ALA A 68 -8.43 1.99 3.28
C ALA A 68 -8.57 2.04 4.81
N SER A 69 -9.75 1.76 5.34
CA SER A 69 -10.00 1.71 6.78
C SER A 69 -9.20 0.59 7.47
N VAL A 70 -9.17 -0.59 6.87
CA VAL A 70 -8.38 -1.74 7.37
C VAL A 70 -6.90 -1.40 7.39
N LEU A 71 -6.38 -0.79 6.33
CA LEU A 71 -4.97 -0.40 6.27
C LEU A 71 -4.61 0.60 7.37
N ARG A 72 -5.44 1.62 7.58
CA ARG A 72 -5.22 2.59 8.65
C ARG A 72 -5.23 1.97 10.04
N SER A 73 -6.13 1.03 10.29
CA SER A 73 -6.25 0.36 11.60
C SER A 73 -5.09 -0.58 11.89
N ASN A 74 -4.35 -1.03 10.87
CA ASN A 74 -3.28 -2.00 11.01
C ASN A 74 -1.87 -1.42 10.77
N ALA A 75 -1.77 -0.12 10.50
CA ALA A 75 -0.51 0.59 10.41
C ALA A 75 0.03 0.95 11.81
N ARG A 76 1.31 1.35 11.90
CA ARG A 76 1.97 1.70 13.16
C ARG A 76 1.72 3.15 13.59
N GLY A 77 0.46 3.59 13.56
CA GLY A 77 0.08 4.92 14.03
C GLY A 77 0.74 6.07 13.26
N TYR A 78 1.42 6.99 13.97
CA TYR A 78 2.02 8.18 13.36
C TYR A 78 3.29 7.91 12.55
N GLU A 79 3.94 6.77 12.76
CA GLU A 79 5.20 6.43 12.10
C GLU A 79 4.97 5.99 10.65
N ASP A 80 3.86 5.32 10.38
CA ASP A 80 3.53 4.83 9.06
C ASP A 80 2.61 5.80 8.33
N PHE A 81 2.88 6.01 7.05
CA PHE A 81 2.11 6.91 6.20
C PHE A 81 1.45 6.15 5.07
N ILE A 82 0.11 6.24 4.99
CA ILE A 82 -0.70 5.54 3.99
C ILE A 82 -1.27 6.56 3.02
N ALA A 83 -1.25 6.23 1.72
CA ALA A 83 -1.88 7.04 0.69
C ALA A 83 -2.53 6.16 -0.37
N ARG A 84 -3.51 6.71 -1.06
CA ARG A 84 -4.03 6.13 -2.29
C ARG A 84 -3.10 6.51 -3.44
N TYR A 85 -2.51 5.49 -4.09
CA TYR A 85 -1.51 5.71 -5.14
C TYR A 85 -2.12 5.76 -6.54
N GLY A 86 -3.17 5.00 -6.77
CA GLY A 86 -3.91 4.93 -8.04
C GLY A 86 -5.32 4.41 -7.80
N GLY A 87 -5.99 3.92 -8.82
CA GLY A 87 -7.38 3.46 -8.76
C GLY A 87 -7.67 2.51 -7.60
N GLU A 88 -7.07 1.32 -7.62
CA GLU A 88 -7.17 0.31 -6.56
C GLU A 88 -5.83 0.08 -5.84
N GLU A 89 -4.87 0.98 -6.01
CA GLU A 89 -3.54 0.88 -5.43
C GLU A 89 -3.38 1.79 -4.22
N PHE A 90 -2.75 1.26 -3.18
CA PHE A 90 -2.33 1.99 -1.99
C PHE A 90 -0.82 1.89 -1.81
N VAL A 91 -0.23 2.91 -1.24
CA VAL A 91 1.19 2.96 -0.92
C VAL A 91 1.35 3.25 0.57
N LEU A 92 2.31 2.59 1.21
CA LEU A 92 2.68 2.84 2.59
C LEU A 92 4.16 3.15 2.69
N LEU A 93 4.47 4.21 3.40
CA LEU A 93 5.84 4.56 3.77
C LEU A 93 6.04 4.21 5.24
N LEU A 94 7.09 3.45 5.52
CA LEU A 94 7.38 2.92 6.86
C LEU A 94 8.78 3.38 7.31
N PRO A 95 8.91 4.63 7.82
CA PRO A 95 10.20 5.10 8.31
C PRO A 95 10.70 4.22 9.47
N GLY A 96 11.99 3.88 9.44
CA GLY A 96 12.62 3.04 10.45
C GLY A 96 12.41 1.53 10.28
N ALA A 97 11.61 1.09 9.32
CA ALA A 97 11.35 -0.33 9.13
C ALA A 97 12.42 -1.02 8.30
N THR A 98 12.94 -2.12 8.84
CA THR A 98 13.83 -3.04 8.12
C THR A 98 13.02 -3.90 7.14
N LEU A 99 13.71 -4.66 6.28
CA LEU A 99 13.04 -5.58 5.36
C LEU A 99 12.22 -6.64 6.11
N GLU A 100 12.73 -7.15 7.23
CA GLU A 100 12.01 -8.11 8.07
C GLU A 100 10.72 -7.51 8.64
N SER A 101 10.81 -6.32 9.25
CA SER A 101 9.64 -5.59 9.74
C SER A 101 8.64 -5.28 8.64
N ALA A 102 9.12 -4.89 7.46
CA ALA A 102 8.27 -4.62 6.30
C ALA A 102 7.49 -5.87 5.88
N ARG A 103 8.15 -7.03 5.86
CA ARG A 103 7.51 -8.32 5.53
C ARG A 103 6.39 -8.67 6.53
N GLU A 104 6.68 -8.53 7.81
CA GLU A 104 5.70 -8.79 8.87
C GLU A 104 4.47 -7.86 8.74
N ILE A 105 4.70 -6.59 8.47
CA ILE A 105 3.63 -5.62 8.26
C ILE A 105 2.82 -5.97 7.00
N CYS A 106 3.47 -6.34 5.89
CA CYS A 106 2.80 -6.78 4.68
C CYS A 106 1.86 -7.96 4.93
N GLU A 107 2.34 -9.00 5.61
CA GLU A 107 1.52 -10.18 5.92
C GLU A 107 0.35 -9.81 6.85
N ARG A 108 0.59 -8.98 7.85
CA ARG A 108 -0.47 -8.51 8.73
C ARG A 108 -1.56 -7.75 7.97
N LEU A 109 -1.17 -6.88 7.04
CA LEU A 109 -2.12 -6.13 6.20
C LEU A 109 -2.90 -7.06 5.28
N ARG A 110 -2.24 -8.00 4.62
CA ARG A 110 -2.89 -8.99 3.75
C ARG A 110 -3.93 -9.81 4.52
N GLU A 111 -3.55 -10.33 5.67
CA GLU A 111 -4.44 -11.11 6.54
C GLU A 111 -5.60 -10.27 7.07
N ALA A 112 -5.36 -9.03 7.45
CA ALA A 112 -6.39 -8.11 7.94
C ALA A 112 -7.45 -7.81 6.86
N VAL A 113 -7.05 -7.65 5.60
CA VAL A 113 -8.00 -7.45 4.50
C VAL A 113 -8.85 -8.69 4.28
N ILE A 114 -8.26 -9.89 4.26
CA ILE A 114 -9.00 -11.16 4.16
C ILE A 114 -9.97 -11.32 5.36
N ALA A 115 -9.52 -11.02 6.56
CA ALA A 115 -10.34 -11.12 7.77
C ALA A 115 -11.56 -10.18 7.78
N GLU A 116 -11.53 -9.12 6.99
CA GLU A 116 -12.67 -8.22 6.81
C GLU A 116 -13.84 -8.90 6.09
N GLN A 117 -13.61 -10.00 5.38
CA GLN A 117 -14.60 -10.81 4.69
C GLN A 117 -15.49 -10.01 3.73
N ILE A 118 -14.87 -9.11 2.95
CA ILE A 118 -15.59 -8.38 1.90
C ILE A 118 -15.95 -9.41 0.80
N GLU A 119 -17.24 -9.65 0.65
CA GLU A 119 -17.75 -10.67 -0.29
C GLU A 119 -17.33 -10.34 -1.73
N HIS A 120 -16.82 -11.34 -2.44
CA HIS A 120 -16.46 -11.23 -3.86
C HIS A 120 -16.77 -12.55 -4.59
N THR A 121 -17.95 -12.64 -5.19
CA THR A 121 -18.40 -13.84 -5.92
C THR A 121 -17.66 -14.06 -7.24
N GLY A 122 -17.07 -13.01 -7.83
CA GLY A 122 -16.27 -13.10 -9.06
C GLY A 122 -14.80 -13.44 -8.84
N SER A 123 -14.36 -13.67 -7.61
CA SER A 123 -12.98 -14.04 -7.28
C SER A 123 -12.76 -15.53 -7.51
N SER A 124 -11.64 -15.88 -8.16
CA SER A 124 -11.20 -17.26 -8.29
C SER A 124 -10.49 -17.81 -7.05
N ILE A 125 -10.41 -17.01 -5.98
CA ILE A 125 -9.78 -17.40 -4.73
C ILE A 125 -10.78 -18.12 -3.83
N GLU A 126 -10.33 -19.22 -3.23
CA GLU A 126 -11.13 -20.25 -2.55
C GLU A 126 -12.17 -19.76 -1.53
N ARG A 127 -12.06 -18.55 -1.00
CA ARG A 127 -12.93 -18.07 0.09
C ARG A 127 -13.98 -17.07 -0.34
N GLY A 128 -14.01 -16.65 -1.60
CA GLY A 128 -14.98 -15.66 -2.09
C GLY A 128 -14.92 -14.29 -1.40
N HIS A 129 -13.75 -13.90 -0.88
CA HIS A 129 -13.51 -12.62 -0.25
C HIS A 129 -12.44 -11.83 -1.00
N VAL A 130 -12.48 -10.51 -0.89
CA VAL A 130 -11.53 -9.60 -1.53
C VAL A 130 -10.13 -9.82 -0.97
N PRO A 131 -9.16 -10.24 -1.82
CA PRO A 131 -7.76 -10.34 -1.44
C PRO A 131 -6.96 -9.14 -1.92
N VAL A 132 -5.75 -9.01 -1.40
CA VAL A 132 -4.77 -8.02 -1.86
C VAL A 132 -3.43 -8.69 -2.15
N SER A 133 -2.70 -8.13 -3.11
CA SER A 133 -1.30 -8.45 -3.34
C SER A 133 -0.44 -7.27 -2.88
N ILE A 134 0.71 -7.55 -2.28
CA ILE A 134 1.59 -6.53 -1.72
C ILE A 134 3.02 -6.80 -2.16
N GLY A 135 3.66 -5.76 -2.68
CA GLY A 135 5.10 -5.73 -2.91
C GLY A 135 5.76 -4.76 -1.94
N GLY A 136 6.87 -5.16 -1.34
CA GLY A 136 7.56 -4.32 -0.37
C GLY A 136 9.07 -4.38 -0.48
N THR A 137 9.71 -3.31 -0.03
CA THR A 137 11.17 -3.21 0.04
C THR A 137 11.58 -2.32 1.21
N SER A 138 12.83 -2.44 1.62
CA SER A 138 13.44 -1.54 2.61
C SER A 138 14.89 -1.27 2.24
N ALA A 139 15.34 -0.04 2.45
CA ALA A 139 16.72 0.35 2.25
C ALA A 139 17.12 1.46 3.22
N PRO A 140 18.41 1.57 3.56
CA PRO A 140 18.89 2.76 4.29
C PRO A 140 18.76 4.00 3.43
N ALA A 141 18.35 5.12 4.05
CA ALA A 141 18.28 6.40 3.38
C ALA A 141 19.71 6.94 3.19
N THR A 142 20.16 6.92 1.95
CA THR A 142 21.50 7.36 1.55
C THR A 142 21.43 8.34 0.38
N THR A 143 22.50 9.10 0.16
CA THR A 143 22.61 10.09 -0.92
C THR A 143 22.56 9.49 -2.33
N GLY A 144 22.84 8.19 -2.47
CA GLY A 144 22.81 7.49 -3.76
C GLY A 144 21.46 6.87 -4.12
N LYS A 145 20.45 7.02 -3.25
CA LYS A 145 19.11 6.46 -3.46
C LYS A 145 18.03 7.50 -3.22
N THR A 146 16.86 7.25 -3.78
CA THR A 146 15.67 8.10 -3.64
C THR A 146 14.46 7.24 -3.28
N PRO A 147 13.37 7.86 -2.77
CA PRO A 147 12.11 7.13 -2.61
C PRO A 147 11.60 6.49 -3.91
N GLY A 148 11.88 7.10 -5.06
CA GLY A 148 11.55 6.55 -6.38
C GLY A 148 12.22 5.20 -6.64
N ASP A 149 13.43 4.97 -6.13
CA ASP A 149 14.10 3.67 -6.22
C ASP A 149 13.35 2.60 -5.41
N LEU A 150 12.84 2.94 -4.24
CA LEU A 150 12.02 2.04 -3.43
C LEU A 150 10.69 1.71 -4.12
N ILE A 151 10.05 2.70 -4.72
CA ILE A 151 8.81 2.50 -5.48
C ILE A 151 9.04 1.49 -6.61
N ARG A 152 10.11 1.64 -7.35
CA ARG A 152 10.45 0.74 -8.46
C ARG A 152 10.60 -0.71 -7.98
N VAL A 153 11.33 -0.94 -6.90
CA VAL A 153 11.53 -2.29 -6.35
C VAL A 153 10.22 -2.86 -5.79
N ALA A 154 9.45 -2.05 -5.07
CA ALA A 154 8.14 -2.47 -4.55
C ALA A 154 7.17 -2.83 -5.67
N ASP A 155 7.18 -2.09 -6.79
CA ASP A 155 6.37 -2.36 -7.96
C ASP A 155 6.75 -3.69 -8.63
N GLU A 156 8.05 -3.98 -8.77
CA GLU A 156 8.55 -5.26 -9.26
C GLU A 156 8.09 -6.42 -8.36
N CYS A 157 8.14 -6.23 -7.04
CA CYS A 157 7.66 -7.21 -6.06
C CYS A 157 6.15 -7.42 -6.16
N LEU A 158 5.38 -6.35 -6.33
CA LEU A 158 3.93 -6.43 -6.51
C LEU A 158 3.57 -7.21 -7.77
N TYR A 159 4.27 -6.97 -8.86
CA TYR A 159 4.10 -7.73 -10.10
C TYR A 159 4.34 -9.24 -9.88
N LYS A 160 5.41 -9.58 -9.15
CA LYS A 160 5.71 -10.98 -8.79
C LYS A 160 4.63 -11.58 -7.90
N ALA A 161 4.09 -10.83 -6.94
CA ALA A 161 3.00 -11.28 -6.08
C ALA A 161 1.75 -11.63 -6.91
N LYS A 162 1.39 -10.78 -7.87
CA LYS A 162 0.28 -11.04 -8.79
C LYS A 162 0.54 -12.25 -9.67
N ALA A 163 1.76 -12.39 -10.21
CA ALA A 163 2.15 -13.52 -11.05
C ALA A 163 2.20 -14.85 -10.30
N SER A 164 2.43 -14.83 -8.98
CA SER A 164 2.46 -16.04 -8.14
C SER A 164 1.08 -16.61 -7.78
N GLY A 165 0.01 -15.95 -8.21
CA GLY A 165 -1.37 -16.36 -7.94
C GLY A 165 -2.20 -15.37 -7.14
N ARG A 166 -1.68 -14.18 -6.89
CA ARG A 166 -2.32 -13.12 -6.08
C ARG A 166 -2.48 -13.51 -4.61
N ASN A 167 -3.15 -12.69 -3.82
CA ASN A 167 -3.27 -12.88 -2.38
C ASN A 167 -1.94 -13.26 -1.73
N ALA A 168 -0.91 -12.46 -2.02
CA ALA A 168 0.46 -12.80 -1.69
C ALA A 168 1.28 -11.55 -1.35
N VAL A 169 2.37 -11.77 -0.62
CA VAL A 169 3.37 -10.77 -0.28
C VAL A 169 4.71 -11.19 -0.87
N ILE A 170 5.34 -10.27 -1.60
CA ILE A 170 6.72 -10.43 -2.08
C ILE A 170 7.53 -9.22 -1.58
N THR A 171 8.67 -9.48 -0.96
CA THR A 171 9.59 -8.44 -0.48
C THR A 171 11.01 -8.73 -0.94
N GLN A 172 11.73 -7.64 -1.22
CA GLN A 172 13.13 -7.71 -1.68
C GLN A 172 13.94 -6.54 -1.14
#